data_031077cd8390f3665cc051e05a2aeb1c
#
_entry.id   031077cd8390f3665cc051e05a2aeb1c
#
_cell.length_a   1.000
_cell.length_b   1.000
_cell.length_c   1.000
_cell.angle_alpha   90.00
_cell.angle_beta   90.00
_cell.angle_gamma   90.00
#
_symmetry.space_group_name_H-M   'P 1'
#
loop_
_entity.id
_entity.type
_entity.pdbx_description
1 polymer ?
#
loop_
_entity_poly.entity_id
_entity_poly.type
_entity_poly.pdbx_seq_one_letter_code
_entity_poly.pdbx_strand_id
1 'polypeptide(L)'
;KKGGVELFTNFKVAESEREGEYWQIKSADGETIRARYVVNAAGLYADEVSKIFGAEEFTITPRKGEEYLLDRHTQASVSKVIFPVPSKVSKGILVIPTVEGTIMIGPTAEMVQDKEDVGTSSDNLHRILTQVKHMISGISVNDVITSFAGMRPTMPGDDFYIDIFGK
;
A
#
# COMPACT_ATOMS: atom_id res chain seq x y z
N LYS A 1 -12.52 23.66 1.42
CA LYS A 1 -11.54 23.50 0.35
C LYS A 1 -10.63 24.74 0.32
N LYS A 2 -9.47 24.69 0.97
CA LYS A 2 -8.45 25.73 0.87
C LYS A 2 -7.66 25.51 -0.42
N GLY A 3 -7.51 26.54 -1.28
CA GLY A 3 -6.64 26.52 -2.47
C GLY A 3 -7.33 26.22 -3.81
N GLY A 4 -8.66 26.22 -3.92
CA GLY A 4 -9.36 26.03 -5.21
C GLY A 4 -9.30 24.61 -5.77
N VAL A 5 -8.87 23.62 -4.99
CA VAL A 5 -8.83 22.20 -5.40
C VAL A 5 -10.24 21.64 -5.42
N GLU A 6 -10.63 21.00 -6.53
CA GLU A 6 -11.84 20.21 -6.64
C GLU A 6 -11.48 18.73 -6.46
N LEU A 7 -12.25 18.02 -5.64
CA LEU A 7 -12.11 16.59 -5.43
C LEU A 7 -13.30 15.87 -6.07
N PHE A 8 -13.01 14.98 -7.00
CA PHE A 8 -13.96 14.07 -7.59
C PHE A 8 -13.73 12.68 -6.99
N THR A 9 -14.70 12.16 -6.26
CA THR A 9 -14.73 10.78 -5.77
C THR A 9 -15.55 9.92 -6.73
N ASN A 10 -15.29 8.62 -6.75
CA ASN A 10 -15.94 7.66 -7.65
C ASN A 10 -15.65 7.92 -9.15
N PHE A 11 -14.59 8.65 -9.45
CA PHE A 11 -14.17 8.94 -10.81
C PHE A 11 -13.04 7.96 -11.22
N LYS A 12 -13.40 6.74 -11.60
CA LYS A 12 -12.44 5.77 -12.13
C LYS A 12 -12.11 6.14 -13.58
N VAL A 13 -10.89 6.56 -13.83
CA VAL A 13 -10.41 6.88 -15.18
C VAL A 13 -10.47 5.63 -16.05
N ALA A 14 -11.15 5.71 -17.20
CA ALA A 14 -11.33 4.61 -18.15
C ALA A 14 -10.76 4.92 -19.52
N GLU A 15 -10.87 6.17 -19.99
CA GLU A 15 -10.42 6.58 -21.31
C GLU A 15 -9.75 7.96 -21.21
N SER A 16 -8.81 8.23 -22.11
CA SER A 16 -8.28 9.58 -22.32
C SER A 16 -8.05 9.86 -23.79
N GLU A 17 -8.28 11.09 -24.20
CA GLU A 17 -8.02 11.57 -25.54
C GLU A 17 -7.34 12.94 -25.49
N ARG A 18 -6.38 13.17 -26.39
CA ARG A 18 -5.72 14.47 -26.52
C ARG A 18 -6.43 15.35 -27.54
N GLU A 19 -7.00 16.47 -27.07
CA GLU A 19 -7.65 17.48 -27.89
C GLU A 19 -6.85 18.81 -27.88
N GLY A 20 -5.91 18.95 -28.78
CA GLY A 20 -5.02 20.11 -28.83
C GLY A 20 -4.16 20.22 -27.55
N GLU A 21 -4.33 21.28 -26.77
CA GLU A 21 -3.59 21.50 -25.53
C GLU A 21 -4.21 20.81 -24.31
N TYR A 22 -5.36 20.15 -24.46
CA TYR A 22 -6.10 19.54 -23.35
C TYR A 22 -6.17 18.05 -23.49
N TRP A 23 -6.23 17.40 -22.34
CA TRP A 23 -6.67 16.03 -22.20
C TRP A 23 -8.16 16.02 -21.86
N GLN A 24 -8.94 15.25 -22.59
CA GLN A 24 -10.28 14.86 -22.21
C GLN A 24 -10.18 13.51 -21.50
N ILE A 25 -10.58 13.47 -20.24
CA ILE A 25 -10.46 12.30 -19.37
C ILE A 25 -11.87 11.85 -19.01
N LYS A 26 -12.17 10.61 -19.34
CA LYS A 26 -13.52 10.05 -19.12
C LYS A 26 -13.48 8.98 -18.04
N SER A 27 -14.44 9.04 -17.14
CA SER A 27 -14.65 8.01 -16.13
C SER A 27 -15.37 6.79 -16.71
N ALA A 28 -15.32 5.67 -15.98
CA ALA A 28 -16.07 4.46 -16.31
C ALA A 28 -17.58 4.69 -16.36
N ASP A 29 -18.09 5.67 -15.62
CA ASP A 29 -19.51 6.04 -15.57
C ASP A 29 -19.89 7.10 -16.62
N GLY A 30 -18.94 7.51 -17.47
CA GLY A 30 -19.15 8.44 -18.58
C GLY A 30 -19.02 9.92 -18.23
N GLU A 31 -18.65 10.28 -17.01
CA GLU A 31 -18.31 11.67 -16.65
C GLU A 31 -17.01 12.09 -17.34
N THR A 32 -16.89 13.37 -17.69
CA THR A 32 -15.73 13.89 -18.41
C THR A 32 -15.12 15.08 -17.69
N ILE A 33 -13.79 15.08 -17.59
CA ILE A 33 -12.97 16.19 -17.09
C ILE A 33 -11.98 16.62 -18.17
N ARG A 34 -11.70 17.93 -18.29
CA ARG A 34 -10.66 18.47 -19.16
C ARG A 34 -9.52 19.04 -18.34
N ALA A 35 -8.29 18.69 -18.71
CA ALA A 35 -7.09 19.18 -18.06
C ALA A 35 -5.96 19.44 -19.07
N ARG A 36 -5.13 20.48 -18.84
CA ARG A 36 -3.92 20.70 -19.65
C ARG A 36 -2.80 19.73 -19.26
N TYR A 37 -2.68 19.47 -17.99
CA TYR A 37 -1.67 18.58 -17.43
C TYR A 37 -2.34 17.53 -16.58
N VAL A 38 -1.80 16.33 -16.61
CA VAL A 38 -2.28 15.19 -15.81
C VAL A 38 -1.09 14.64 -15.04
N VAL A 39 -1.26 14.44 -13.74
CA VAL A 39 -0.28 13.76 -12.90
C VAL A 39 -0.83 12.39 -12.53
N ASN A 40 -0.18 11.35 -13.03
CA ASN A 40 -0.49 9.99 -12.67
C ASN A 40 0.16 9.65 -11.32
N ALA A 41 -0.63 9.60 -10.27
CA ALA A 41 -0.24 9.18 -8.93
C ALA A 41 -1.19 8.08 -8.41
N ALA A 42 -1.61 7.17 -9.30
CA ALA A 42 -2.63 6.17 -9.04
C ALA A 42 -2.15 4.95 -8.22
N GLY A 43 -0.95 5.02 -7.61
CA GLY A 43 -0.44 3.97 -6.72
C GLY A 43 -0.35 2.62 -7.43
N LEU A 44 -1.03 1.60 -6.91
CA LEU A 44 -1.05 0.24 -7.48
C LEU A 44 -1.53 0.17 -8.93
N TYR A 45 -2.30 1.15 -9.38
CA TYR A 45 -2.89 1.20 -10.73
C TYR A 45 -2.21 2.21 -11.66
N ALA A 46 -1.06 2.76 -11.26
CA ALA A 46 -0.37 3.75 -12.08
C ALA A 46 0.09 3.20 -13.44
N ASP A 47 0.42 1.92 -13.53
CA ASP A 47 0.74 1.23 -14.78
C ASP A 47 -0.47 1.14 -15.73
N GLU A 48 -1.65 0.89 -15.20
CA GLU A 48 -2.90 0.86 -15.98
C GLU A 48 -3.29 2.27 -16.46
N VAL A 49 -3.19 3.25 -15.57
CA VAL A 49 -3.46 4.66 -15.91
C VAL A 49 -2.44 5.15 -16.95
N SER A 50 -1.17 4.78 -16.86
CA SER A 50 -0.15 5.12 -17.88
C SER A 50 -0.56 4.65 -19.27
N LYS A 51 -1.05 3.42 -19.40
CA LYS A 51 -1.54 2.85 -20.66
C LYS A 51 -2.74 3.63 -21.21
N ILE A 52 -3.68 4.05 -20.35
CA ILE A 52 -4.84 4.84 -20.77
C ILE A 52 -4.40 6.15 -21.44
N PHE A 53 -3.31 6.77 -20.98
CA PHE A 53 -2.76 7.99 -21.56
C PHE A 53 -1.78 7.74 -22.71
N GLY A 54 -1.54 6.48 -23.11
CA GLY A 54 -0.56 6.12 -24.14
C GLY A 54 0.88 6.48 -23.77
N ALA A 55 1.17 6.56 -22.48
CA ALA A 55 2.50 6.82 -21.96
C ALA A 55 3.36 5.55 -21.92
N GLU A 56 4.61 5.66 -21.48
CA GLU A 56 5.53 4.52 -21.40
C GLU A 56 4.94 3.37 -20.58
N GLU A 57 5.10 2.15 -21.09
CA GLU A 57 4.64 0.95 -20.40
C GLU A 57 5.62 0.53 -19.30
N PHE A 58 5.11 0.39 -18.10
CA PHE A 58 5.78 -0.24 -16.98
C PHE A 58 4.80 -1.18 -16.26
N THR A 59 5.30 -2.01 -15.38
CA THR A 59 4.47 -2.95 -14.63
C THR A 59 4.69 -2.80 -13.15
N ILE A 60 3.60 -2.66 -12.42
CA ILE A 60 3.60 -2.66 -10.96
C ILE A 60 3.25 -4.06 -10.48
N THR A 61 4.14 -4.61 -9.65
CA THR A 61 3.86 -5.85 -8.92
C THR A 61 3.49 -5.49 -7.48
N PRO A 62 2.31 -5.92 -7.01
CA PRO A 62 1.90 -5.62 -5.64
C PRO A 62 2.72 -6.44 -4.64
N ARG A 63 3.18 -5.79 -3.58
CA ARG A 63 3.84 -6.41 -2.44
C ARG A 63 2.92 -6.33 -1.23
N LYS A 64 2.35 -7.47 -0.87
CA LYS A 64 1.39 -7.61 0.23
C LYS A 64 2.11 -7.60 1.57
N GLY A 65 1.60 -6.82 2.50
CA GLY A 65 1.99 -6.83 3.90
C GLY A 65 0.78 -7.12 4.78
N GLU A 66 0.87 -8.18 5.58
CA GLU A 66 -0.14 -8.51 6.59
C GLU A 66 0.32 -8.03 7.96
N GLU A 67 -0.58 -7.39 8.68
CA GLU A 67 -0.37 -6.86 10.02
C GLU A 67 -1.47 -7.35 10.97
N TYR A 68 -1.10 -7.53 12.22
CA TYR A 68 -1.98 -8.01 13.28
C TYR A 68 -1.93 -7.06 14.46
N LEU A 69 -3.10 -6.74 15.00
CA LEU A 69 -3.25 -5.88 16.16
C LEU A 69 -3.50 -6.73 17.39
N LEU A 70 -2.71 -6.50 18.42
CA LEU A 70 -2.85 -7.15 19.73
C LEU A 70 -3.57 -6.26 20.71
N ASP A 71 -4.36 -6.87 21.61
CA ASP A 71 -5.09 -6.17 22.65
C ASP A 71 -4.14 -5.37 23.57
N ARG A 72 -4.65 -4.27 24.10
CA ARG A 72 -3.94 -3.46 25.12
C ARG A 72 -3.66 -4.19 26.43
N HIS A 73 -4.39 -5.26 26.69
CA HIS A 73 -4.25 -6.09 27.91
C HIS A 73 -3.25 -7.23 27.72
N THR A 74 -2.56 -7.32 26.57
CA THR A 74 -1.44 -8.26 26.41
C THR A 74 -0.41 -8.05 27.52
N GLN A 75 0.27 -9.11 27.94
CA GLN A 75 1.35 -9.05 28.93
C GLN A 75 2.62 -8.36 28.40
N ALA A 76 2.71 -8.16 27.09
CA ALA A 76 3.81 -7.44 26.46
C ALA A 76 3.70 -5.94 26.76
N SER A 77 4.85 -5.31 27.05
CA SER A 77 4.94 -3.86 27.23
C SER A 77 5.98 -3.30 26.27
N VAL A 78 5.54 -2.42 25.37
CA VAL A 78 6.38 -1.83 24.34
C VAL A 78 6.11 -0.33 24.29
N SER A 79 7.16 0.47 24.47
CA SER A 79 7.08 1.95 24.44
C SER A 79 7.74 2.58 23.19
N LYS A 80 8.43 1.79 22.38
CA LYS A 80 9.14 2.20 21.17
C LYS A 80 8.92 1.16 20.09
N VAL A 81 9.03 1.58 18.82
CA VAL A 81 9.05 0.64 17.70
C VAL A 81 10.32 -0.21 17.79
N ILE A 82 10.14 -1.53 17.74
CA ILE A 82 11.24 -2.49 17.76
C ILE A 82 11.44 -3.01 16.35
N PHE A 83 12.68 -2.91 15.87
CA PHE A 83 13.13 -3.43 14.57
C PHE A 83 14.04 -4.64 14.81
N PRO A 84 13.89 -5.72 14.04
CA PRO A 84 14.93 -6.74 13.99
C PRO A 84 16.16 -6.21 13.24
N VAL A 85 17.26 -6.95 13.29
CA VAL A 85 18.41 -6.66 12.45
C VAL A 85 17.99 -6.77 10.98
N PRO A 86 18.19 -5.75 10.14
CA PRO A 86 17.77 -5.78 8.74
C PRO A 86 18.43 -6.92 7.96
N SER A 87 17.67 -7.59 7.10
CA SER A 87 18.20 -8.51 6.10
C SER A 87 18.35 -7.82 4.74
N LYS A 88 19.00 -8.49 3.78
CA LYS A 88 19.10 -7.97 2.39
C LYS A 88 17.74 -7.83 1.68
N VAL A 89 16.71 -8.52 2.16
CA VAL A 89 15.39 -8.62 1.50
C VAL A 89 14.33 -7.74 2.15
N SER A 90 14.45 -7.49 3.47
CA SER A 90 13.39 -6.81 4.22
C SER A 90 13.93 -6.20 5.51
N LYS A 91 13.25 -5.13 5.98
CA LYS A 91 13.46 -4.59 7.34
C LYS A 91 13.00 -5.57 8.42
N GLY A 92 12.34 -6.66 8.06
CA GLY A 92 11.77 -7.64 8.97
C GLY A 92 10.42 -7.24 9.55
N ILE A 93 9.90 -8.10 10.41
CA ILE A 93 8.65 -7.90 11.13
C ILE A 93 8.92 -6.96 12.30
N LEU A 94 8.11 -5.93 12.44
CA LEU A 94 8.22 -4.92 13.48
C LEU A 94 7.26 -5.21 14.62
N VAL A 95 7.56 -4.62 15.80
CA VAL A 95 6.62 -4.49 16.91
C VAL A 95 6.40 -3.01 17.16
N ILE A 96 5.17 -2.55 17.02
CA ILE A 96 4.82 -1.13 16.96
C ILE A 96 3.77 -0.82 18.02
N PRO A 97 4.08 -0.04 19.06
CA PRO A 97 3.06 0.46 19.98
C PRO A 97 2.19 1.50 19.25
N THR A 98 0.89 1.39 19.40
CA THR A 98 -0.05 2.39 18.87
C THR A 98 -0.39 3.46 19.90
N VAL A 99 -0.98 4.56 19.45
CA VAL A 99 -1.40 5.66 20.34
C VAL A 99 -2.56 5.28 21.25
N GLU A 100 -3.35 4.27 20.88
CA GLU A 100 -4.45 3.74 21.68
C GLU A 100 -4.01 2.69 22.73
N GLY A 101 -2.71 2.37 22.79
CA GLY A 101 -2.15 1.41 23.72
C GLY A 101 -2.24 -0.05 23.29
N THR A 102 -2.63 -0.31 22.05
CA THR A 102 -2.51 -1.63 21.41
C THR A 102 -1.11 -1.83 20.85
N ILE A 103 -0.78 -3.05 20.43
CA ILE A 103 0.49 -3.36 19.77
C ILE A 103 0.21 -3.92 18.40
N MET A 104 0.82 -3.33 17.37
CA MET A 104 0.76 -3.85 16.01
C MET A 104 2.04 -4.64 15.72
N ILE A 105 1.88 -5.83 15.11
CA ILE A 105 2.97 -6.71 14.70
C ILE A 105 2.88 -7.00 13.21
N GLY A 106 4.00 -6.87 12.51
CA GLY A 106 4.08 -6.97 11.05
C GLY A 106 5.00 -5.89 10.48
N PRO A 107 4.87 -5.60 9.17
CA PRO A 107 4.16 -6.39 8.17
C PRO A 107 4.95 -7.61 7.67
N THR A 108 4.26 -8.51 7.00
CA THR A 108 4.89 -9.44 6.06
C THR A 108 5.32 -8.71 4.78
N ALA A 109 5.97 -9.40 3.87
CA ALA A 109 6.40 -8.81 2.60
C ALA A 109 6.41 -9.90 1.52
N GLU A 110 5.30 -10.03 0.81
CA GLU A 110 5.08 -11.09 -0.18
C GLU A 110 4.66 -10.49 -1.52
N MET A 111 5.33 -10.91 -2.59
CA MET A 111 4.93 -10.53 -3.94
C MET A 111 3.69 -11.33 -4.31
N VAL A 112 2.63 -10.67 -4.73
CA VAL A 112 1.37 -11.28 -5.17
C VAL A 112 1.02 -10.80 -6.57
N GLN A 113 0.08 -11.48 -7.23
CA GLN A 113 -0.36 -11.11 -8.57
C GLN A 113 -1.61 -10.25 -8.55
N ASP A 114 -2.49 -10.52 -7.59
CA ASP A 114 -3.75 -9.81 -7.46
C ASP A 114 -3.57 -8.55 -6.63
N LYS A 115 -3.84 -7.39 -7.23
CA LYS A 115 -3.78 -6.07 -6.58
C LYS A 115 -4.86 -5.88 -5.50
N GLU A 116 -5.91 -6.72 -5.52
CA GLU A 116 -7.04 -6.64 -4.59
C GLU A 116 -6.98 -7.70 -3.46
N ASP A 117 -5.96 -8.58 -3.44
CA ASP A 117 -5.81 -9.60 -2.40
C ASP A 117 -5.40 -9.01 -1.04
N VAL A 118 -6.34 -8.45 -0.32
CA VAL A 118 -6.16 -7.93 1.05
C VAL A 118 -6.49 -8.94 2.15
N GLY A 119 -6.59 -10.21 1.80
CA GLY A 119 -6.79 -11.30 2.76
C GLY A 119 -5.59 -11.51 3.68
N THR A 120 -5.83 -11.95 4.91
CA THR A 120 -4.79 -12.38 5.87
C THR A 120 -4.84 -13.88 6.05
N SER A 121 -3.70 -14.50 6.43
CA SER A 121 -3.59 -15.94 6.56
C SER A 121 -3.11 -16.38 7.95
N SER A 122 -3.56 -17.56 8.39
CA SER A 122 -3.07 -18.17 9.62
C SER A 122 -1.56 -18.47 9.59
N ASP A 123 -1.03 -18.81 8.42
CA ASP A 123 0.39 -19.15 8.25
C ASP A 123 1.26 -17.91 8.45
N ASN A 124 0.84 -16.77 7.92
CA ASN A 124 1.52 -15.50 8.14
C ASN A 124 1.42 -15.04 9.59
N LEU A 125 0.27 -15.24 10.24
CA LEU A 125 0.14 -14.98 11.67
C LEU A 125 1.14 -15.82 12.49
N HIS A 126 1.23 -17.11 12.23
CA HIS A 126 2.16 -18.00 12.93
C HIS A 126 3.61 -17.59 12.68
N ARG A 127 3.97 -17.24 11.45
CA ARG A 127 5.30 -16.75 11.08
C ARG A 127 5.66 -15.46 11.82
N ILE A 128 4.74 -14.50 11.86
CA ILE A 128 4.92 -13.22 12.56
C ILE A 128 5.10 -13.47 14.05
N LEU A 129 4.20 -14.22 14.68
CA LEU A 129 4.28 -14.52 16.12
C LEU A 129 5.58 -15.25 16.49
N THR A 130 6.04 -16.17 15.66
CA THR A 130 7.31 -16.87 15.88
C THR A 130 8.49 -15.89 15.90
N GLN A 131 8.54 -14.96 14.96
CA GLN A 131 9.62 -13.96 14.92
C GLN A 131 9.54 -12.96 16.06
N VAL A 132 8.34 -12.47 16.35
CA VAL A 132 8.14 -11.47 17.41
C VAL A 132 8.46 -12.01 18.79
N LYS A 133 8.23 -13.28 19.07
CA LYS A 133 8.61 -13.95 20.34
C LYS A 133 10.12 -13.94 20.62
N HIS A 134 10.95 -13.80 19.59
CA HIS A 134 12.39 -13.59 19.76
C HIS A 134 12.77 -12.14 20.11
N MET A 135 11.86 -11.19 19.93
CA MET A 135 12.09 -9.76 20.14
C MET A 135 11.51 -9.29 21.46
N ILE A 136 10.34 -9.79 21.83
CA ILE A 136 9.64 -9.44 23.09
C ILE A 136 8.93 -10.66 23.67
N SER A 137 8.80 -10.68 24.99
CA SER A 137 8.03 -11.68 25.74
C SER A 137 6.60 -11.24 25.98
N GLY A 138 5.73 -12.16 26.43
CA GLY A 138 4.36 -11.86 26.85
C GLY A 138 3.35 -11.72 25.70
N ILE A 139 3.67 -12.17 24.48
CA ILE A 139 2.74 -12.18 23.34
C ILE A 139 2.15 -13.58 23.14
N SER A 140 0.85 -13.62 22.97
CA SER A 140 0.07 -14.82 22.64
C SER A 140 -0.79 -14.61 21.40
N VAL A 141 -1.12 -15.70 20.71
CA VAL A 141 -2.12 -15.68 19.63
C VAL A 141 -3.48 -15.23 20.13
N ASN A 142 -3.80 -15.48 21.39
CA ASN A 142 -5.06 -15.07 22.01
C ASN A 142 -5.17 -13.54 22.22
N ASP A 143 -4.07 -12.82 22.10
CA ASP A 143 -4.06 -11.35 22.19
C ASP A 143 -4.47 -10.68 20.87
N VAL A 144 -4.58 -11.43 19.76
CA VAL A 144 -4.92 -10.88 18.45
C VAL A 144 -6.39 -10.48 18.41
N ILE A 145 -6.67 -9.20 18.21
CA ILE A 145 -8.03 -8.66 18.15
C ILE A 145 -8.48 -8.38 16.71
N THR A 146 -7.56 -8.14 15.79
CA THR A 146 -7.86 -7.96 14.38
C THR A 146 -6.62 -8.15 13.50
N SER A 147 -6.86 -8.35 12.21
CA SER A 147 -5.82 -8.42 11.19
C SER A 147 -6.24 -7.63 9.96
N PHE A 148 -5.28 -7.13 9.22
CA PHE A 148 -5.49 -6.46 7.94
C PHE A 148 -4.26 -6.62 7.05
N ALA A 149 -4.45 -6.42 5.77
CA ALA A 149 -3.36 -6.41 4.80
C ALA A 149 -3.44 -5.16 3.93
N GLY A 150 -2.29 -4.71 3.47
CA GLY A 150 -2.17 -3.62 2.52
C GLY A 150 -1.20 -3.99 1.41
N MET A 151 -1.35 -3.29 0.26
CA MET A 151 -0.50 -3.47 -0.90
C MET A 151 0.43 -2.30 -1.08
N ARG A 152 1.68 -2.58 -1.30
CA ARG A 152 2.69 -1.62 -1.71
C ARG A 152 3.00 -1.81 -3.19
N PRO A 153 2.92 -0.77 -4.03
CA PRO A 153 3.38 -0.83 -5.40
C PRO A 153 4.90 -1.04 -5.43
N THR A 154 5.35 -2.01 -6.22
CA THR A 154 6.78 -2.27 -6.44
C THR A 154 7.08 -2.36 -7.93
N MET A 155 8.25 -1.85 -8.32
CA MET A 155 8.81 -1.94 -9.66
C MET A 155 10.20 -2.56 -9.59
N PRO A 156 10.74 -3.11 -10.70
CA PRO A 156 12.13 -3.50 -10.78
C PRO A 156 13.06 -2.32 -10.41
N GLY A 157 14.01 -2.56 -9.52
CA GLY A 157 14.93 -1.53 -9.02
C GLY A 157 14.52 -0.91 -7.68
N ASP A 158 13.30 -1.12 -7.22
CA ASP A 158 12.75 -0.70 -5.90
C ASP A 158 12.95 0.80 -5.59
N ASP A 159 12.91 1.65 -6.66
CA ASP A 159 13.09 3.10 -6.59
C ASP A 159 11.86 3.84 -7.14
N PHE A 160 11.83 5.17 -6.97
CA PHE A 160 10.79 6.03 -7.54
C PHE A 160 10.91 6.09 -9.06
N TYR A 161 9.77 6.00 -9.74
CA TYR A 161 9.65 6.25 -11.17
C TYR A 161 8.97 7.60 -11.38
N ILE A 162 9.70 8.55 -11.99
CA ILE A 162 9.21 9.89 -12.31
C ILE A 162 9.62 10.18 -13.74
N ASP A 163 8.64 10.35 -14.64
CA ASP A 163 8.88 10.68 -16.03
C ASP A 163 7.83 11.65 -16.57
N ILE A 164 8.12 12.28 -17.72
CA ILE A 164 7.24 13.24 -18.39
C ILE A 164 6.92 12.72 -19.79
N PHE A 165 5.65 12.48 -20.04
CA PHE A 165 5.14 12.04 -21.34
C PHE A 165 4.43 13.17 -22.10
N GLY A 166 4.60 13.21 -23.43
CA GLY A 166 3.84 14.11 -24.30
C GLY A 166 4.34 15.57 -24.26
N LYS A 167 5.64 15.77 -24.52
CA LYS A 167 6.19 17.10 -24.86
C LYS A 167 5.64 17.62 -26.15
#